data_c72bd6e03816f09cbe30075e726c3bb5
#
_entry.id   c72bd6e03816f09cbe30075e726c3bb5
#
_cell.length_a   1.000
_cell.length_b   1.000
_cell.length_c   1.000
_cell.angle_alpha   90.00
_cell.angle_beta   90.00
_cell.angle_gamma   90.00
#
_symmetry.space_group_name_H-M   'P 1'
#
loop_
_entity.id
_entity.type
_entity.pdbx_description
1 polymer ?
#
loop_
_entity_poly.entity_id
_entity_poly.type
_entity_poly.pdbx_seq_one_letter_code
_entity_poly.pdbx_strand_id
1 'polypeptide(L)'
;MTMFFRTTTLIVLAAVLAACNPAPNIRIAGDKPLRHLTIEDDRVGVRSTDGDMAWIEADGSLAIEGQPVALDAPQRALTVRYFTQAHAIRDEGVAIGKSGAAMAGKSVRSVVRGLTRGNPDGIGPEIEAEARELEAHAMRLCARIGTLHSVQDELAQAVPAFAPFATISNTQTQACTRDVVEDSSDATTDDAVASPGRN
;
A
#
# COMPACT_ATOMS: atom_id res chain seq x y z
N MET A 1 -46.42 -10.19 -19.21
CA MET A 1 -45.72 -9.10 -18.49
C MET A 1 -44.67 -9.61 -17.49
N THR A 2 -44.36 -10.90 -17.49
CA THR A 2 -43.42 -11.55 -16.51
C THR A 2 -42.04 -11.89 -17.09
N MET A 3 -41.81 -11.64 -18.38
CA MET A 3 -40.55 -12.03 -19.04
C MET A 3 -39.47 -10.93 -18.99
N PHE A 4 -39.86 -9.65 -18.82
CA PHE A 4 -38.92 -8.53 -18.75
C PHE A 4 -38.25 -8.37 -17.41
N PHE A 5 -38.81 -8.88 -16.30
CA PHE A 5 -38.19 -8.78 -14.97
C PHE A 5 -37.02 -9.75 -14.75
N ARG A 6 -37.01 -10.89 -15.46
CA ARG A 6 -35.95 -11.90 -15.29
C ARG A 6 -34.62 -11.53 -15.97
N THR A 7 -34.68 -10.78 -17.06
CA THR A 7 -33.49 -10.35 -17.81
C THR A 7 -32.75 -9.20 -17.10
N THR A 8 -33.48 -8.28 -16.47
CA THR A 8 -32.88 -7.13 -15.76
C THR A 8 -32.10 -7.58 -14.51
N THR A 9 -32.62 -8.56 -13.77
CA THR A 9 -31.96 -9.09 -12.55
C THR A 9 -30.66 -9.83 -12.87
N LEU A 10 -30.60 -10.55 -13.99
CA LEU A 10 -29.38 -11.26 -14.44
C LEU A 10 -28.27 -10.30 -14.90
N ILE A 11 -28.63 -9.17 -15.53
CA ILE A 11 -27.66 -8.16 -15.98
C ILE A 11 -27.02 -7.43 -14.77
N VAL A 12 -27.81 -7.12 -13.73
CA VAL A 12 -27.29 -6.48 -12.51
C VAL A 12 -26.36 -7.41 -11.75
N LEU A 13 -26.66 -8.71 -11.67
CA LEU A 13 -25.81 -9.68 -11.00
C LEU A 13 -24.48 -9.90 -11.75
N ALA A 14 -24.47 -9.86 -13.09
CA ALA A 14 -23.26 -9.97 -13.91
C ALA A 14 -22.35 -8.73 -13.78
N ALA A 15 -22.92 -7.53 -13.60
CA ALA A 15 -22.16 -6.29 -13.42
C ALA A 15 -21.43 -6.24 -12.06
N VAL A 16 -21.98 -6.84 -11.01
CA VAL A 16 -21.33 -6.90 -9.67
C VAL A 16 -20.17 -7.89 -9.66
N LEU A 17 -20.22 -8.97 -10.43
CA LEU A 17 -19.13 -9.94 -10.54
C LEU A 17 -17.94 -9.43 -11.37
N ALA A 18 -18.16 -8.49 -12.29
CA ALA A 18 -17.08 -7.87 -13.06
C ALA A 18 -16.25 -6.87 -12.25
N ALA A 19 -16.78 -6.35 -11.13
CA ALA A 19 -16.05 -5.44 -10.22
C ALA A 19 -15.05 -6.15 -9.28
N CYS A 20 -15.08 -7.49 -9.21
CA CYS A 20 -14.22 -8.29 -8.35
C CYS A 20 -13.03 -8.92 -9.11
N ASN A 21 -12.51 -8.28 -10.14
CA ASN A 21 -11.26 -8.73 -10.75
C ASN A 21 -10.10 -8.08 -9.99
N PRO A 22 -9.35 -8.82 -9.15
CA PRO A 22 -8.18 -8.26 -8.48
C PRO A 22 -7.03 -8.21 -9.48
N ALA A 23 -7.04 -7.22 -10.35
CA ALA A 23 -5.81 -6.84 -11.02
C ALA A 23 -4.93 -6.12 -9.96
N PRO A 24 -3.71 -6.58 -9.69
CA PRO A 24 -2.84 -5.97 -8.67
C PRO A 24 -2.18 -4.68 -9.17
N ASN A 25 -2.95 -3.81 -9.83
CA ASN A 25 -2.54 -2.45 -10.11
C ASN A 25 -3.12 -1.54 -9.03
N ILE A 26 -2.53 -1.61 -7.83
CA ILE A 26 -2.77 -0.59 -6.80
C ILE A 26 -2.16 0.71 -7.33
N ARG A 27 -2.93 1.46 -8.09
CA ARG A 27 -2.63 2.86 -8.40
C ARG A 27 -2.97 3.67 -7.16
N ILE A 28 -1.97 3.83 -6.32
CA ILE A 28 -2.06 4.75 -5.20
C ILE A 28 -2.04 6.16 -5.81
N ALA A 29 -3.20 6.81 -5.96
CA ALA A 29 -3.33 8.15 -6.51
C ALA A 29 -2.89 9.19 -5.46
N GLY A 30 -2.00 10.11 -5.82
CA GLY A 30 -1.48 11.18 -4.98
C GLY A 30 0.03 11.39 -5.18
N ASP A 31 0.58 12.40 -4.55
CA ASP A 31 2.03 12.70 -4.55
C ASP A 31 2.77 11.72 -3.62
N LYS A 32 2.82 10.43 -4.02
CA LYS A 32 3.20 9.31 -3.15
C LYS A 32 4.67 8.96 -3.33
N PRO A 33 5.38 8.62 -2.23
CA PRO A 33 6.83 8.41 -2.23
C PRO A 33 7.29 7.28 -3.16
N LEU A 34 6.39 6.37 -3.54
CA LEU A 34 6.73 5.16 -4.30
C LEU A 34 6.30 5.19 -5.78
N ARG A 35 5.80 6.33 -6.29
CA ARG A 35 5.31 6.43 -7.69
C ARG A 35 6.39 6.16 -8.75
N HIS A 36 7.65 6.36 -8.38
CA HIS A 36 8.82 6.15 -9.22
C HIS A 36 9.44 4.76 -9.08
N LEU A 37 8.86 3.92 -8.21
CA LEU A 37 9.38 2.60 -7.89
C LEU A 37 8.56 1.51 -8.60
N THR A 38 9.25 0.58 -9.24
CA THR A 38 8.68 -0.65 -9.81
C THR A 38 9.37 -1.83 -9.14
N ILE A 39 8.61 -2.75 -8.54
CA ILE A 39 9.17 -3.91 -7.81
C ILE A 39 8.72 -5.17 -8.54
N GLU A 40 9.64 -5.82 -9.21
CA GLU A 40 9.51 -7.13 -9.83
C GLU A 40 10.12 -8.19 -8.90
N ASP A 41 9.99 -9.47 -9.21
CA ASP A 41 10.45 -10.53 -8.28
C ASP A 41 11.98 -10.58 -8.17
N ASP A 42 12.69 -10.28 -9.24
CA ASP A 42 14.15 -10.40 -9.37
C ASP A 42 14.88 -9.05 -9.45
N ARG A 43 14.15 -7.95 -9.63
CA ARG A 43 14.74 -6.61 -9.78
C ARG A 43 13.81 -5.50 -9.29
N VAL A 44 14.43 -4.36 -8.98
CA VAL A 44 13.75 -3.14 -8.59
C VAL A 44 14.12 -2.03 -9.58
N GLY A 45 13.10 -1.45 -10.23
CA GLY A 45 13.25 -0.31 -11.13
C GLY A 45 12.96 1.00 -10.41
N VAL A 46 13.81 1.98 -10.61
CA VAL A 46 13.63 3.34 -10.10
C VAL A 46 13.63 4.30 -11.29
N ARG A 47 12.58 5.10 -11.40
CA ARG A 47 12.47 6.13 -12.45
C ARG A 47 12.93 7.48 -11.93
N SER A 48 13.81 8.14 -12.66
CA SER A 48 14.20 9.52 -12.38
C SER A 48 13.05 10.50 -12.66
N THR A 49 13.19 11.75 -12.24
CA THR A 49 12.25 12.83 -12.59
C THR A 49 12.23 13.13 -14.08
N ASP A 50 13.32 12.89 -14.79
CA ASP A 50 13.48 13.11 -16.23
C ASP A 50 12.99 11.93 -17.06
N GLY A 51 12.65 10.80 -16.41
CA GLY A 51 12.06 9.63 -17.04
C GLY A 51 13.01 8.46 -17.23
N ASP A 52 14.30 8.62 -16.98
CA ASP A 52 15.31 7.56 -17.07
C ASP A 52 15.05 6.43 -16.08
N MET A 53 15.54 5.23 -16.39
CA MET A 53 15.34 4.05 -15.55
C MET A 53 16.67 3.51 -15.02
N ALA A 54 16.74 3.33 -13.70
CA ALA A 54 17.75 2.52 -13.03
C ALA A 54 17.14 1.17 -12.60
N TRP A 55 17.87 0.08 -12.83
CA TRP A 55 17.50 -1.26 -12.42
C TRP A 55 18.52 -1.82 -11.43
N ILE A 56 18.03 -2.35 -10.33
CA ILE A 56 18.82 -3.00 -9.28
C ILE A 56 18.38 -4.44 -9.20
N GLU A 57 19.28 -5.38 -9.45
CA GLU A 57 19.05 -6.82 -9.36
C GLU A 57 19.24 -7.35 -7.92
N ALA A 58 18.76 -8.55 -7.65
CA ALA A 58 18.88 -9.19 -6.34
C ALA A 58 20.33 -9.39 -5.87
N ASP A 59 21.28 -9.56 -6.80
CA ASP A 59 22.72 -9.68 -6.52
C ASP A 59 23.43 -8.33 -6.28
N GLY A 60 22.66 -7.23 -6.35
CA GLY A 60 23.15 -5.88 -6.20
C GLY A 60 23.75 -5.26 -7.47
N SER A 61 23.63 -5.90 -8.63
CA SER A 61 24.00 -5.27 -9.90
C SER A 61 23.09 -4.07 -10.17
N LEU A 62 23.68 -3.00 -10.70
CA LEU A 62 22.98 -1.77 -11.07
C LEU A 62 23.18 -1.51 -12.57
N ALA A 63 22.10 -1.24 -13.28
CA ALA A 63 22.13 -0.75 -14.66
C ALA A 63 21.28 0.53 -14.76
N ILE A 64 21.78 1.53 -15.48
CA ILE A 64 21.10 2.79 -15.79
C ILE A 64 20.92 2.86 -17.30
N GLU A 65 19.67 3.03 -17.76
CA GLU A 65 19.33 3.03 -19.18
C GLU A 65 19.93 1.80 -19.92
N GLY A 66 19.91 0.64 -19.24
CA GLY A 66 20.44 -0.62 -19.75
C GLY A 66 21.98 -0.71 -19.74
N GLN A 67 22.69 0.30 -19.27
CA GLN A 67 24.14 0.30 -19.17
C GLN A 67 24.58 -0.13 -17.75
N PRO A 68 25.40 -1.18 -17.62
CA PRO A 68 25.91 -1.60 -16.32
C PRO A 68 26.76 -0.51 -15.66
N VAL A 69 26.52 -0.27 -14.35
CA VAL A 69 27.34 0.62 -13.52
C VAL A 69 28.35 -0.22 -12.76
N ALA A 70 29.64 0.11 -12.89
CA ALA A 70 30.70 -0.55 -12.11
C ALA A 70 30.57 -0.13 -10.64
N LEU A 71 30.39 -1.13 -9.77
CA LEU A 71 30.25 -0.95 -8.32
C LEU A 71 31.38 -1.67 -7.59
N ASP A 72 31.94 -1.02 -6.59
CA ASP A 72 32.77 -1.68 -5.60
C ASP A 72 31.94 -2.51 -4.60
N ALA A 73 32.60 -3.25 -3.71
CA ALA A 73 31.89 -4.12 -2.76
C ALA A 73 30.98 -3.35 -1.77
N PRO A 74 31.38 -2.22 -1.16
CA PRO A 74 30.51 -1.37 -0.36
C PRO A 74 29.29 -0.83 -1.13
N GLN A 75 29.48 -0.35 -2.36
CA GLN A 75 28.40 0.17 -3.22
C GLN A 75 27.40 -0.93 -3.58
N ARG A 76 27.89 -2.12 -3.91
CA ARG A 76 27.05 -3.30 -4.17
C ARG A 76 26.24 -3.71 -2.92
N ALA A 77 26.83 -3.61 -1.73
CA ALA A 77 26.09 -3.86 -0.50
C ALA A 77 24.93 -2.86 -0.29
N LEU A 78 25.09 -1.60 -0.70
CA LEU A 78 24.02 -0.60 -0.66
C LEU A 78 22.89 -0.92 -1.65
N THR A 79 23.21 -1.35 -2.87
CA THR A 79 22.19 -1.75 -3.84
C THR A 79 21.43 -2.99 -3.38
N VAL A 80 22.09 -3.99 -2.77
CA VAL A 80 21.42 -5.15 -2.15
C VAL A 80 20.48 -4.71 -1.01
N ARG A 81 20.92 -3.77 -0.16
CA ARG A 81 20.07 -3.21 0.90
C ARG A 81 18.86 -2.49 0.32
N TYR A 82 19.04 -1.71 -0.75
CA TYR A 82 17.95 -1.02 -1.44
C TYR A 82 16.92 -2.02 -1.98
N PHE A 83 17.37 -3.04 -2.70
CA PHE A 83 16.56 -4.13 -3.21
C PHE A 83 15.74 -4.78 -2.09
N THR A 84 16.41 -5.18 -1.00
CA THR A 84 15.78 -5.83 0.15
C THR A 84 14.70 -4.95 0.81
N GLN A 85 14.96 -3.66 0.97
CA GLN A 85 13.98 -2.73 1.56
C GLN A 85 12.79 -2.49 0.62
N ALA A 86 13.00 -2.39 -0.68
CA ALA A 86 11.92 -2.26 -1.65
C ALA A 86 10.98 -3.48 -1.62
N HIS A 87 11.53 -4.70 -1.57
CA HIS A 87 10.75 -5.92 -1.42
C HIS A 87 9.99 -5.98 -0.10
N ALA A 88 10.60 -5.57 1.00
CA ALA A 88 9.93 -5.50 2.30
C ALA A 88 8.73 -4.51 2.29
N ILE A 89 8.80 -3.43 1.52
CA ILE A 89 7.67 -2.51 1.28
C ILE A 89 6.56 -3.20 0.49
N ARG A 90 6.90 -3.94 -0.57
CA ARG A 90 5.93 -4.72 -1.35
C ARG A 90 5.20 -5.72 -0.47
N ASP A 91 5.92 -6.47 0.35
CA ASP A 91 5.37 -7.49 1.23
C ASP A 91 4.41 -6.88 2.27
N GLU A 92 4.76 -5.74 2.87
CA GLU A 92 3.88 -5.00 3.77
C GLU A 92 2.62 -4.48 3.04
N GLY A 93 2.77 -3.97 1.81
CA GLY A 93 1.64 -3.56 0.97
C GLY A 93 0.69 -4.73 0.65
N VAL A 94 1.22 -5.92 0.39
CA VAL A 94 0.43 -7.15 0.19
C VAL A 94 -0.29 -7.54 1.49
N ALA A 95 0.35 -7.42 2.65
CA ALA A 95 -0.27 -7.68 3.96
C ALA A 95 -1.45 -6.73 4.20
N ILE A 96 -1.26 -5.43 3.97
CA ILE A 96 -2.32 -4.40 4.04
C ILE A 96 -3.49 -4.76 3.13
N GLY A 97 -3.20 -5.14 1.87
CA GLY A 97 -4.23 -5.55 0.91
C GLY A 97 -5.04 -6.77 1.38
N LYS A 98 -4.38 -7.77 1.97
CA LYS A 98 -5.05 -8.95 2.53
C LYS A 98 -5.91 -8.61 3.74
N SER A 99 -5.42 -7.81 4.68
CA SER A 99 -6.17 -7.35 5.87
C SER A 99 -7.37 -6.51 5.45
N GLY A 100 -7.22 -5.57 4.51
CA GLY A 100 -8.32 -4.79 3.99
C GLY A 100 -9.40 -5.63 3.29
N ALA A 101 -9.01 -6.65 2.51
CA ALA A 101 -9.95 -7.57 1.87
C ALA A 101 -10.69 -8.44 2.90
N ALA A 102 -10.01 -8.89 3.96
CA ALA A 102 -10.62 -9.66 5.05
C ALA A 102 -11.65 -8.81 5.81
N MET A 103 -11.31 -7.55 6.14
CA MET A 103 -12.21 -6.59 6.78
C MET A 103 -13.46 -6.34 5.93
N ALA A 104 -13.31 -6.07 4.63
CA ALA A 104 -14.44 -5.88 3.72
C ALA A 104 -15.36 -7.10 3.69
N GLY A 105 -14.80 -8.32 3.64
CA GLY A 105 -15.58 -9.57 3.67
C GLY A 105 -16.33 -9.79 4.99
N LYS A 106 -15.75 -9.40 6.12
CA LYS A 106 -16.42 -9.50 7.43
C LYS A 106 -17.51 -8.45 7.59
N SER A 107 -17.28 -7.21 7.16
CA SER A 107 -18.28 -6.13 7.19
C SER A 107 -19.55 -6.51 6.42
N VAL A 108 -19.42 -7.05 5.21
CA VAL A 108 -20.56 -7.54 4.43
C VAL A 108 -21.29 -8.68 5.16
N ARG A 109 -20.54 -9.63 5.72
CA ARG A 109 -21.09 -10.78 6.44
C ARG A 109 -21.79 -10.37 7.74
N SER A 110 -21.31 -9.37 8.45
CA SER A 110 -21.89 -8.83 9.69
C SER A 110 -23.19 -8.07 9.40
N VAL A 111 -23.24 -7.26 8.34
CA VAL A 111 -24.47 -6.58 7.91
C VAL A 111 -25.56 -7.61 7.58
N VAL A 112 -25.24 -8.63 6.78
CA VAL A 112 -26.20 -9.70 6.45
C VAL A 112 -26.67 -10.45 7.71
N ARG A 113 -25.78 -10.74 8.66
CA ARG A 113 -26.11 -11.41 9.89
C ARG A 113 -26.93 -10.52 10.84
N GLY A 114 -26.62 -9.22 10.92
CA GLY A 114 -27.40 -8.24 11.69
C GLY A 114 -28.85 -8.13 11.18
N LEU A 115 -29.03 -8.06 9.86
CA LEU A 115 -30.35 -8.04 9.22
C LEU A 115 -31.15 -9.32 9.47
N THR A 116 -30.50 -10.50 9.52
CA THR A 116 -31.18 -11.79 9.70
C THR A 116 -31.48 -12.12 11.17
N ARG A 117 -30.71 -11.58 12.12
CA ARG A 117 -30.81 -11.89 13.56
C ARG A 117 -31.39 -10.75 14.41
N GLY A 118 -31.56 -9.56 13.84
CA GLY A 118 -32.13 -8.39 14.53
C GLY A 118 -31.26 -7.85 15.68
N ASN A 119 -29.95 -8.12 15.69
CA ASN A 119 -29.02 -7.62 16.70
C ASN A 119 -27.81 -6.93 16.04
N PRO A 120 -27.86 -5.61 15.87
CA PRO A 120 -26.76 -4.82 15.28
C PRO A 120 -25.58 -4.58 16.24
N ASP A 121 -25.74 -4.72 17.54
CA ASP A 121 -24.77 -4.26 18.56
C ASP A 121 -23.52 -5.11 18.71
N GLY A 122 -23.43 -6.28 18.05
CA GLY A 122 -22.28 -7.19 18.14
C GLY A 122 -21.16 -6.97 17.13
N ILE A 123 -21.23 -5.91 16.31
CA ILE A 123 -20.37 -5.71 15.15
C ILE A 123 -19.10 -4.89 15.50
N GLY A 124 -19.18 -4.02 16.50
CA GLY A 124 -18.15 -3.01 16.81
C GLY A 124 -16.75 -3.59 17.17
N PRO A 125 -16.61 -4.43 18.20
CA PRO A 125 -15.29 -4.80 18.74
C PRO A 125 -14.39 -5.57 17.75
N GLU A 126 -14.97 -6.40 16.87
CA GLU A 126 -14.19 -7.16 15.88
C GLU A 126 -13.66 -6.26 14.77
N ILE A 127 -14.47 -5.28 14.32
CA ILE A 127 -14.07 -4.30 13.30
C ILE A 127 -12.98 -3.37 13.83
N GLU A 128 -13.11 -2.91 15.07
CA GLU A 128 -12.10 -2.07 15.72
C GLU A 128 -10.74 -2.79 15.88
N ALA A 129 -10.75 -4.09 16.23
CA ALA A 129 -9.52 -4.87 16.33
C ALA A 129 -8.81 -4.99 14.98
N GLU A 130 -9.56 -5.17 13.89
CA GLU A 130 -9.01 -5.25 12.54
C GLU A 130 -8.54 -3.90 12.02
N ALA A 131 -9.25 -2.82 12.35
CA ALA A 131 -8.82 -1.46 12.03
C ALA A 131 -7.46 -1.14 12.68
N ARG A 132 -7.28 -1.50 13.96
CA ARG A 132 -5.99 -1.34 14.66
C ARG A 132 -4.87 -2.19 14.05
N GLU A 133 -5.17 -3.40 13.57
CA GLU A 133 -4.19 -4.23 12.87
C GLU A 133 -3.78 -3.58 11.54
N LEU A 134 -4.74 -3.06 10.78
CA LEU A 134 -4.49 -2.36 9.53
C LEU A 134 -3.64 -1.09 9.74
N GLU A 135 -3.95 -0.31 10.78
CA GLU A 135 -3.17 0.86 11.19
C GLU A 135 -1.71 0.47 11.52
N ALA A 136 -1.53 -0.61 12.32
CA ALA A 136 -0.20 -1.11 12.64
C ALA A 136 0.59 -1.53 11.38
N HIS A 137 -0.06 -2.11 10.38
CA HIS A 137 0.55 -2.41 9.08
C HIS A 137 0.92 -1.12 8.32
N ALA A 138 0.03 -0.12 8.30
CA ALA A 138 0.28 1.16 7.65
C ALA A 138 1.48 1.89 8.29
N MET A 139 1.57 1.90 9.62
CA MET A 139 2.72 2.48 10.34
C MET A 139 4.03 1.75 10.02
N ARG A 140 4.01 0.41 9.93
CA ARG A 140 5.18 -0.37 9.52
C ARG A 140 5.60 -0.05 8.08
N LEU A 141 4.64 0.13 7.17
CA LEU A 141 4.92 0.55 5.80
C LEU A 141 5.63 1.91 5.76
N CYS A 142 5.13 2.90 6.51
CA CYS A 142 5.77 4.22 6.59
C CYS A 142 7.20 4.14 7.15
N ALA A 143 7.43 3.33 8.19
CA ALA A 143 8.77 3.10 8.73
C ALA A 143 9.73 2.47 7.70
N ARG A 144 9.25 1.51 6.89
CA ARG A 144 10.03 0.90 5.81
C ARG A 144 10.35 1.88 4.70
N ILE A 145 9.41 2.76 4.34
CA ILE A 145 9.65 3.84 3.37
C ILE A 145 10.73 4.79 3.89
N GLY A 146 10.71 5.14 5.17
CA GLY A 146 11.76 5.92 5.82
C GLY A 146 13.13 5.24 5.76
N THR A 147 13.18 3.92 5.99
CA THR A 147 14.42 3.14 5.86
C THR A 147 14.92 3.11 4.41
N LEU A 148 14.01 2.91 3.44
CA LEU A 148 14.38 2.93 2.01
C LEU A 148 14.93 4.30 1.60
N HIS A 149 14.32 5.40 2.07
CA HIS A 149 14.82 6.77 1.86
C HIS A 149 16.26 6.92 2.37
N SER A 150 16.55 6.46 3.59
CA SER A 150 17.92 6.54 4.14
C SER A 150 18.91 5.76 3.28
N VAL A 151 18.56 4.54 2.86
CA VAL A 151 19.42 3.71 1.98
C VAL A 151 19.59 4.36 0.61
N GLN A 152 18.54 4.99 0.07
CA GLN A 152 18.58 5.76 -1.17
C GLN A 152 19.61 6.88 -1.09
N ASP A 153 19.60 7.65 0.00
CA ASP A 153 20.52 8.77 0.18
C ASP A 153 21.97 8.29 0.34
N GLU A 154 22.21 7.20 1.09
CA GLU A 154 23.52 6.57 1.17
C GLU A 154 24.01 6.10 -0.20
N LEU A 155 23.12 5.49 -1.01
CA LEU A 155 23.43 5.00 -2.36
C LEU A 155 23.72 6.16 -3.32
N ALA A 156 22.93 7.23 -3.29
CA ALA A 156 23.13 8.42 -4.13
C ALA A 156 24.45 9.13 -3.83
N GLN A 157 24.89 9.13 -2.55
CA GLN A 157 26.18 9.67 -2.15
C GLN A 157 27.35 8.77 -2.58
N ALA A 158 27.21 7.46 -2.45
CA ALA A 158 28.26 6.51 -2.78
C ALA A 158 28.38 6.26 -4.30
N VAL A 159 27.28 6.39 -5.05
CA VAL A 159 27.19 6.15 -6.49
C VAL A 159 26.57 7.39 -7.15
N PRO A 160 27.35 8.40 -7.57
CA PRO A 160 26.82 9.65 -8.14
C PRO A 160 25.91 9.45 -9.36
N ALA A 161 26.12 8.39 -10.14
CA ALA A 161 25.26 8.05 -11.26
C ALA A 161 23.82 7.70 -10.83
N PHE A 162 23.61 7.28 -9.57
CA PHE A 162 22.29 6.99 -9.01
C PHE A 162 21.58 8.24 -8.44
N ALA A 163 22.28 9.37 -8.26
CA ALA A 163 21.69 10.57 -7.65
C ALA A 163 20.37 11.05 -8.31
N PRO A 164 20.20 11.02 -9.65
CA PRO A 164 18.93 11.40 -10.30
C PRO A 164 17.74 10.51 -9.93
N PHE A 165 17.99 9.32 -9.40
CA PHE A 165 17.01 8.33 -9.00
C PHE A 165 16.64 8.41 -7.50
N ALA A 166 17.24 9.32 -6.75
CA ALA A 166 16.90 9.59 -5.36
C ALA A 166 15.60 10.40 -5.25
N THR A 167 14.47 9.76 -5.58
CA THR A 167 13.17 10.41 -5.76
C THR A 167 12.26 10.39 -4.53
N ILE A 168 12.60 9.62 -3.50
CA ILE A 168 11.88 9.61 -2.21
C ILE A 168 12.45 10.76 -1.37
N SER A 169 11.58 11.67 -0.91
CA SER A 169 11.99 12.81 -0.09
C SER A 169 11.60 12.64 1.40
N ASN A 170 12.32 13.36 2.27
CA ASN A 170 12.01 13.39 3.69
C ASN A 170 10.58 13.92 3.97
N THR A 171 10.11 14.91 3.21
CA THR A 171 8.74 15.43 3.33
C THR A 171 7.70 14.34 3.06
N GLN A 172 7.91 13.50 2.06
CA GLN A 172 7.01 12.39 1.73
C GLN A 172 7.02 11.30 2.81
N THR A 173 8.17 10.99 3.42
CA THR A 173 8.24 10.01 4.51
C THR A 173 7.54 10.50 5.77
N GLN A 174 7.66 11.79 6.09
CA GLN A 174 6.97 12.42 7.23
C GLN A 174 5.45 12.50 6.97
N ALA A 175 5.01 12.84 5.75
CA ALA A 175 3.61 12.86 5.37
C ALA A 175 2.96 11.49 5.55
N CYS A 176 3.63 10.40 5.15
CA CYS A 176 3.12 9.04 5.32
C CYS A 176 2.71 8.76 6.77
N THR A 177 3.58 9.06 7.74
CA THR A 177 3.30 8.82 9.17
C THR A 177 2.17 9.71 9.69
N ARG A 178 2.15 10.99 9.30
CA ARG A 178 1.11 11.94 9.70
C ARG A 178 -0.25 11.52 9.20
N ASP A 179 -0.37 11.17 7.92
CA ASP A 179 -1.63 10.78 7.29
C ASP A 179 -2.25 9.55 7.99
N VAL A 180 -1.44 8.56 8.37
CA VAL A 180 -1.92 7.39 9.13
C VAL A 180 -2.45 7.78 10.50
N VAL A 181 -1.79 8.70 11.21
CA VAL A 181 -2.21 9.15 12.55
C VAL A 181 -3.48 10.01 12.47
N GLU A 182 -3.60 10.88 11.47
CA GLU A 182 -4.79 11.71 11.26
C GLU A 182 -6.02 10.86 10.95
N ASP A 183 -5.92 9.90 10.02
CA ASP A 183 -7.00 8.96 9.66
C ASP A 183 -7.49 8.16 10.88
N SER A 184 -6.57 7.72 11.75
CA SER A 184 -6.91 6.99 12.98
C SER A 184 -7.64 7.86 14.01
N SER A 185 -7.33 9.15 14.07
CA SER A 185 -7.94 10.10 15.00
C SER A 185 -9.37 10.45 14.60
N ASP A 186 -9.63 10.58 13.30
CA ASP A 186 -10.97 10.88 12.78
C ASP A 186 -11.93 9.71 12.99
N ALA A 187 -11.47 8.48 12.82
CA ALA A 187 -12.27 7.27 13.06
C ALA A 187 -12.74 7.15 14.52
N THR A 188 -11.94 7.61 15.48
CA THR A 188 -12.30 7.59 16.93
C THR A 188 -13.25 8.73 17.33
N THR A 189 -13.31 9.81 16.58
CA THR A 189 -14.15 10.99 16.92
C THR A 189 -15.60 10.79 16.47
N ASP A 190 -15.85 10.07 15.37
CA ASP A 190 -17.20 9.79 14.86
C ASP A 190 -17.99 8.85 15.80
N ASP A 191 -17.32 7.90 16.48
CA ASP A 191 -17.97 7.02 17.46
C ASP A 191 -18.41 7.75 18.75
N ALA A 192 -17.74 8.85 19.11
CA ALA A 192 -18.08 9.62 20.32
C ALA A 192 -19.35 10.48 20.15
N VAL A 193 -19.73 10.84 18.91
CA VAL A 193 -20.90 11.69 18.61
C VAL A 193 -22.19 10.86 18.47
N ALA A 194 -22.10 9.55 18.27
CA ALA A 194 -23.24 8.67 18.05
C ALA A 194 -23.94 8.16 19.33
N SER A 195 -23.58 8.64 20.54
CA SER A 195 -24.30 8.32 21.79
C SER A 195 -25.35 9.39 22.13
N PRO A 196 -26.62 9.28 21.71
CA PRO A 196 -27.69 10.11 22.24
C PRO A 196 -27.99 9.68 23.68
N GLY A 197 -27.80 10.64 24.59
CA GLY A 197 -28.06 10.45 26.02
C GLY A 197 -29.40 9.79 26.28
N ARG A 198 -29.37 8.68 27.02
CA ARG A 198 -30.53 8.08 27.64
C ARG A 198 -30.88 8.93 28.89
N ASN A 199 -31.96 9.67 28.80
CA ASN A 199 -32.77 10.12 29.92
C ASN A 199 -33.94 9.16 30.13
#